data_528c9316612ad80bade81a0bf249a303
#
_entry.id   528c9316612ad80bade81a0bf249a303
#
_cell.length_a   1.000
_cell.length_b   1.000
_cell.length_c   1.000
_cell.angle_alpha   90.00
_cell.angle_beta   90.00
_cell.angle_gamma   90.00
#
_symmetry.space_group_name_H-M   'P 1'
#
loop_
_entity.id
_entity.type
_entity.pdbx_description
1 polymer ?
#
loop_
_entity_poly.entity_id
_entity_poly.type
_entity_poly.pdbx_seq_one_letter_code
_entity_poly.pdbx_strand_id
1 'polypeptide(L)'
;MEAFVSTFDMKTDAKGRVSIPKAFREVLKAESFSGLYCIPSPDGQAIDAGGGRLFSMLQSKLDGLDPTSMEYDLLSTAFFGESEIVNVEKEGRVTLPTRFQEQADIEGDMIFVGKGYKFQIWSPGRYATYRQQALAQARTVLWGSEQPAGAMS
;
A
#
# COMPACT_ATOMS: atom_id res chain seq x y z
N MET A 1 -17.48 -7.61 -6.10
CA MET A 1 -16.04 -7.58 -6.06
C MET A 1 -15.52 -6.64 -5.00
N GLU A 2 -14.62 -7.11 -4.18
CA GLU A 2 -14.13 -6.32 -3.10
C GLU A 2 -12.83 -5.62 -3.51
N ALA A 3 -12.81 -4.31 -3.44
CA ALA A 3 -11.64 -3.53 -3.79
C ALA A 3 -11.46 -2.39 -2.79
N PHE A 4 -10.21 -2.05 -2.52
CA PHE A 4 -9.91 -0.88 -1.70
C PHE A 4 -10.00 0.35 -2.60
N VAL A 5 -10.98 1.20 -2.34
CA VAL A 5 -11.19 2.42 -3.11
C VAL A 5 -11.32 3.60 -2.17
N SER A 6 -11.10 4.79 -2.67
CA SER A 6 -11.23 6.07 -1.96
C SER A 6 -10.01 6.41 -1.12
N THR A 7 -10.00 7.62 -0.65
CA THR A 7 -8.90 8.18 0.14
C THR A 7 -9.48 8.70 1.46
N PHE A 8 -8.82 8.40 2.54
CA PHE A 8 -9.28 8.77 3.88
C PHE A 8 -8.18 9.44 4.69
N ASP A 9 -8.53 10.54 5.39
CA ASP A 9 -7.61 11.20 6.31
C ASP A 9 -7.80 10.55 7.68
N MET A 10 -6.73 10.03 8.25
CA MET A 10 -6.77 9.38 9.55
C MET A 10 -5.67 9.93 10.44
N LYS A 11 -5.79 9.71 11.72
CA LYS A 11 -4.72 10.12 12.66
C LYS A 11 -4.66 9.15 13.81
N THR A 12 -3.48 9.07 14.43
CA THR A 12 -3.31 8.20 15.59
C THR A 12 -4.01 8.78 16.79
N ASP A 13 -4.44 7.91 17.70
CA ASP A 13 -5.00 8.32 18.97
C ASP A 13 -3.86 8.53 19.97
N ALA A 14 -4.21 8.82 21.24
CA ALA A 14 -3.22 9.10 22.28
C ALA A 14 -2.29 7.92 22.56
N LYS A 15 -2.71 6.71 22.19
CA LYS A 15 -1.90 5.50 22.39
C LYS A 15 -1.15 5.10 21.14
N GLY A 16 -1.16 5.92 20.10
CA GLY A 16 -0.44 5.62 18.86
C GLY A 16 -1.14 4.65 17.93
N ARG A 17 -2.42 4.38 18.15
CA ARG A 17 -3.19 3.49 17.28
C ARG A 17 -3.94 4.31 16.25
N VAL A 18 -4.15 3.74 15.06
CA VAL A 18 -4.95 4.38 14.02
C VAL A 18 -6.05 3.41 13.60
N SER A 19 -7.23 3.92 13.31
CA SER A 19 -8.34 3.09 12.85
C SER A 19 -8.22 2.88 11.36
N ILE A 20 -8.35 1.63 10.93
CA ILE A 20 -8.46 1.33 9.50
C ILE A 20 -9.84 1.83 9.07
N PRO A 21 -9.97 2.58 7.98
CA PRO A 21 -11.29 3.03 7.51
C PRO A 21 -12.27 1.87 7.39
N LYS A 22 -13.51 2.11 7.78
CA LYS A 22 -14.52 1.05 7.80
C LYS A 22 -14.63 0.35 6.46
N ALA A 23 -14.61 1.09 5.36
CA ALA A 23 -14.70 0.50 4.03
C ALA A 23 -13.56 -0.49 3.78
N PHE A 24 -12.36 -0.18 4.25
CA PHE A 24 -11.22 -1.06 4.08
C PHE A 24 -11.32 -2.28 5.00
N ARG A 25 -11.88 -2.09 6.20
CA ARG A 25 -12.08 -3.22 7.12
C ARG A 25 -13.03 -4.25 6.53
N GLU A 26 -14.04 -3.79 5.78
CA GLU A 26 -14.99 -4.69 5.14
C GLU A 26 -14.30 -5.53 4.07
N VAL A 27 -13.41 -4.92 3.29
CA VAL A 27 -12.65 -5.63 2.27
C VAL A 27 -11.74 -6.67 2.92
N LEU A 28 -11.03 -6.27 4.00
CA LEU A 28 -10.13 -7.19 4.70
C LEU A 28 -10.90 -8.39 5.26
N LYS A 29 -12.10 -8.15 5.77
CA LYS A 29 -12.92 -9.23 6.29
C LYS A 29 -13.29 -10.22 5.21
N ALA A 30 -13.62 -9.72 4.03
CA ALA A 30 -13.98 -10.57 2.90
C ALA A 30 -12.80 -11.42 2.42
N GLU A 31 -11.57 -10.96 2.66
CA GLU A 31 -10.39 -11.71 2.25
C GLU A 31 -9.97 -12.78 3.25
N SER A 32 -10.61 -12.81 4.41
CA SER A 32 -10.34 -13.82 5.45
C SER A 32 -8.88 -13.91 5.87
N PHE A 33 -8.18 -12.80 5.83
CA PHE A 33 -6.78 -12.75 6.24
C PHE A 33 -6.72 -12.26 7.70
N SER A 34 -5.93 -12.93 8.52
CA SER A 34 -5.80 -12.53 9.91
C SER A 34 -4.71 -11.48 10.05
N GLY A 35 -5.08 -10.30 10.53
CA GLY A 35 -4.14 -9.19 10.67
C GLY A 35 -4.08 -8.32 9.43
N LEU A 36 -3.12 -7.42 9.42
CA LEU A 36 -2.89 -6.51 8.30
C LEU A 36 -1.49 -6.75 7.78
N TYR A 37 -1.36 -7.18 6.55
CA TYR A 37 -0.06 -7.41 5.93
C TYR A 37 0.50 -6.07 5.47
N CYS A 38 1.67 -5.70 5.97
CA CYS A 38 2.30 -4.42 5.65
C CYS A 38 3.69 -4.61 5.09
N ILE A 39 4.04 -3.82 4.09
CA ILE A 39 5.33 -3.88 3.43
C ILE A 39 5.66 -2.47 2.92
N PRO A 40 6.93 -2.06 2.88
CA PRO A 40 7.26 -0.77 2.27
C PRO A 40 6.79 -0.74 0.83
N SER A 41 6.29 0.42 0.37
CA SER A 41 5.87 0.54 -1.03
C SER A 41 7.07 0.40 -1.96
N PRO A 42 6.84 0.09 -3.24
CA PRO A 42 7.96 -0.14 -4.17
C PRO A 42 8.97 1.00 -4.25
N ASP A 43 8.52 2.24 -4.10
CA ASP A 43 9.43 3.39 -4.14
C ASP A 43 9.92 3.78 -2.75
N GLY A 44 9.51 3.04 -1.71
CA GLY A 44 9.97 3.31 -0.35
C GLY A 44 9.36 4.53 0.31
N GLN A 45 8.39 5.18 -0.32
CA GLN A 45 7.83 6.41 0.23
C GLN A 45 6.59 6.22 1.10
N ALA A 46 5.96 5.09 1.01
CA ALA A 46 4.71 4.81 1.72
C ALA A 46 4.70 3.39 2.24
N ILE A 47 3.59 2.98 2.83
CA ILE A 47 3.39 1.63 3.31
C ILE A 47 2.31 0.99 2.45
N ASP A 48 2.60 -0.16 1.85
CA ASP A 48 1.58 -0.96 1.20
C ASP A 48 0.94 -1.83 2.26
N ALA A 49 -0.38 -1.92 2.25
CA ALA A 49 -1.10 -2.68 3.26
C ALA A 49 -2.27 -3.44 2.64
N GLY A 50 -2.61 -4.55 3.21
CA GLY A 50 -3.73 -5.33 2.72
C GLY A 50 -3.87 -6.66 3.41
N GLY A 51 -4.58 -7.57 2.77
CA GLY A 51 -4.84 -8.89 3.30
C GLY A 51 -4.35 -9.97 2.36
N GLY A 52 -5.19 -10.98 2.15
CA GLY A 52 -4.80 -12.15 1.36
C GLY A 52 -4.45 -11.86 -0.08
N ARG A 53 -5.15 -10.91 -0.71
CA ARG A 53 -4.85 -10.62 -2.12
C ARG A 53 -3.47 -9.98 -2.29
N LEU A 54 -3.10 -9.06 -1.40
CA LEU A 54 -1.77 -8.45 -1.47
C LEU A 54 -0.71 -9.52 -1.25
N PHE A 55 -0.88 -10.35 -0.23
CA PHE A 55 0.06 -11.42 0.07
C PHE A 55 0.19 -12.37 -1.13
N SER A 56 -0.94 -12.77 -1.71
CA SER A 56 -0.94 -13.70 -2.85
C SER A 56 -0.30 -13.09 -4.08
N MET A 57 -0.49 -11.80 -4.30
CA MET A 57 0.10 -11.12 -5.44
C MET A 57 1.63 -11.17 -5.36
N LEU A 58 2.19 -10.93 -4.18
CA LEU A 58 3.62 -10.99 -4.00
C LEU A 58 4.15 -12.41 -4.09
N GLN A 59 3.40 -13.36 -3.52
CA GLN A 59 3.76 -14.78 -3.61
C GLN A 59 3.79 -15.24 -5.07
N SER A 60 2.82 -14.80 -5.86
CA SER A 60 2.77 -15.16 -7.28
C SER A 60 4.00 -14.71 -8.05
N LYS A 61 4.53 -13.55 -7.69
CA LYS A 61 5.73 -13.05 -8.37
C LYS A 61 6.94 -13.94 -8.07
N LEU A 62 6.99 -14.52 -6.89
CA LEU A 62 8.09 -15.43 -6.53
C LEU A 62 7.89 -16.81 -7.11
N ASP A 63 6.63 -17.25 -7.26
CA ASP A 63 6.34 -18.58 -7.76
C ASP A 63 6.88 -18.83 -9.17
N GLY A 64 7.08 -17.78 -9.93
CA GLY A 64 7.62 -17.91 -11.27
C GLY A 64 9.14 -18.02 -11.34
N LEU A 65 9.81 -17.93 -10.19
CA LEU A 65 11.27 -17.93 -10.15
C LEU A 65 11.78 -19.25 -9.60
N ASP A 66 13.01 -19.59 -9.99
CA ASP A 66 13.72 -20.74 -9.42
C ASP A 66 14.01 -20.42 -7.94
N PRO A 67 13.55 -21.23 -6.99
CA PRO A 67 13.75 -20.95 -5.56
C PRO A 67 15.21 -20.87 -5.13
N THR A 68 16.12 -21.41 -5.93
CA THR A 68 17.55 -21.38 -5.61
C THR A 68 18.27 -20.24 -6.30
N SER A 69 17.54 -19.39 -7.04
CA SER A 69 18.17 -18.30 -7.80
C SER A 69 18.45 -17.09 -6.92
N MET A 70 19.39 -16.28 -7.36
CA MET A 70 19.69 -15.02 -6.69
C MET A 70 18.49 -14.08 -6.77
N GLU A 71 17.77 -14.12 -7.86
CA GLU A 71 16.60 -13.30 -8.05
C GLU A 71 15.54 -13.60 -7.00
N TYR A 72 15.30 -14.89 -6.73
CA TYR A 72 14.36 -15.30 -5.70
C TYR A 72 14.83 -14.80 -4.33
N ASP A 73 16.12 -14.95 -4.05
CA ASP A 73 16.67 -14.54 -2.76
C ASP A 73 16.47 -13.03 -2.53
N LEU A 74 16.75 -12.21 -3.53
CA LEU A 74 16.60 -10.77 -3.42
C LEU A 74 15.15 -10.36 -3.25
N LEU A 75 14.27 -10.89 -4.07
CA LEU A 75 12.86 -10.50 -4.04
C LEU A 75 12.14 -11.03 -2.80
N SER A 76 12.48 -12.23 -2.35
CA SER A 76 11.85 -12.75 -1.14
C SER A 76 12.28 -11.95 0.10
N THR A 77 13.50 -11.45 0.11
CA THR A 77 13.95 -10.57 1.18
C THR A 77 13.11 -9.27 1.18
N ALA A 78 12.92 -8.68 0.02
CA ALA A 78 12.14 -7.43 -0.08
C ALA A 78 10.66 -7.66 0.22
N PHE A 79 10.09 -8.77 -0.26
CA PHE A 79 8.65 -9.00 -0.11
C PHE A 79 8.26 -9.57 1.25
N PHE A 80 9.06 -10.48 1.78
CA PHE A 80 8.72 -11.15 3.03
C PHE A 80 9.64 -10.75 4.18
N GLY A 81 10.91 -10.57 3.90
CA GLY A 81 11.85 -10.17 4.95
C GLY A 81 11.56 -8.79 5.52
N GLU A 82 11.08 -7.89 4.69
CA GLU A 82 10.79 -6.51 5.11
C GLU A 82 9.33 -6.27 5.49
N SER A 83 8.50 -7.30 5.43
CA SER A 83 7.09 -7.14 5.73
C SER A 83 6.79 -7.47 7.19
N GLU A 84 5.60 -7.10 7.64
CA GLU A 84 5.09 -7.50 8.95
C GLU A 84 3.59 -7.74 8.84
N ILE A 85 3.10 -8.69 9.63
CA ILE A 85 1.67 -8.89 9.78
C ILE A 85 1.29 -8.22 11.09
N VAL A 86 0.59 -7.09 10.98
CA VAL A 86 0.25 -6.28 12.13
C VAL A 86 -1.07 -6.74 12.70
N ASN A 87 -1.15 -6.85 14.02
CA ASN A 87 -2.38 -7.26 14.67
C ASN A 87 -3.46 -6.17 14.52
N VAL A 88 -4.66 -6.57 14.13
CA VAL A 88 -5.80 -5.66 14.03
C VAL A 88 -6.64 -5.86 15.28
N GLU A 89 -6.75 -4.83 16.09
CA GLU A 89 -7.51 -4.90 17.33
C GLU A 89 -9.01 -4.95 17.04
N LYS A 90 -9.79 -5.27 18.07
CA LYS A 90 -11.19 -5.54 17.95
C LYS A 90 -11.99 -4.51 17.16
N GLU A 91 -11.69 -3.26 17.28
CA GLU A 91 -12.43 -2.22 16.59
C GLU A 91 -11.76 -1.71 15.33
N GLY A 92 -10.85 -2.50 14.79
CA GLY A 92 -10.17 -2.13 13.55
C GLY A 92 -9.00 -1.19 13.74
N ARG A 93 -8.50 -1.06 14.97
CA ARG A 93 -7.35 -0.20 15.23
C ARG A 93 -6.06 -1.00 15.12
N VAL A 94 -5.03 -0.38 14.60
CA VAL A 94 -3.70 -0.98 14.47
C VAL A 94 -2.67 -0.03 15.01
N THR A 95 -1.54 -0.59 15.47
CA THR A 95 -0.37 0.20 15.81
C THR A 95 0.67 -0.14 14.75
N LEU A 96 0.96 0.82 13.88
CA LEU A 96 1.93 0.58 12.84
C LEU A 96 3.33 0.54 13.44
N PRO A 97 4.18 -0.40 13.01
CA PRO A 97 5.55 -0.46 13.51
C PRO A 97 6.26 0.87 13.30
N THR A 98 7.06 1.27 14.28
CA THR A 98 7.77 2.54 14.24
C THR A 98 8.64 2.65 12.99
N ARG A 99 9.31 1.58 12.59
CA ARG A 99 10.18 1.61 11.43
C ARG A 99 9.42 1.94 10.13
N PHE A 100 8.18 1.50 10.03
CA PHE A 100 7.35 1.84 8.86
C PHE A 100 6.95 3.30 8.90
N GLN A 101 6.60 3.81 10.09
CA GLN A 101 6.21 5.20 10.22
C GLN A 101 7.39 6.13 9.91
N GLU A 102 8.57 5.79 10.39
CA GLU A 102 9.77 6.58 10.13
C GLU A 102 10.11 6.58 8.65
N GLN A 103 10.08 5.42 8.03
CA GLN A 103 10.38 5.31 6.61
C GLN A 103 9.41 6.11 5.77
N ALA A 104 8.13 6.11 6.12
CA ALA A 104 7.10 6.83 5.38
C ALA A 104 6.95 8.28 5.84
N ASP A 105 7.76 8.72 6.81
CA ASP A 105 7.73 10.08 7.34
C ASP A 105 6.35 10.43 7.91
N ILE A 106 5.76 9.48 8.64
CA ILE A 106 4.46 9.66 9.26
C ILE A 106 4.62 10.08 10.71
N GLU A 107 3.94 11.16 11.09
CA GLU A 107 3.98 11.67 12.45
C GLU A 107 2.56 11.93 12.94
N GLY A 108 1.77 10.91 13.08
CA GLY A 108 0.42 11.04 13.62
C GLY A 108 -0.67 11.12 12.55
N ASP A 109 -0.57 12.08 11.65
CA ASP A 109 -1.56 12.19 10.57
C ASP A 109 -1.14 11.32 9.41
N MET A 110 -2.10 10.69 8.76
CA MET A 110 -1.79 9.83 7.64
C MET A 110 -2.96 9.76 6.66
N ILE A 111 -2.66 9.40 5.42
CA ILE A 111 -3.65 9.28 4.36
C ILE A 111 -3.72 7.81 3.95
N PHE A 112 -4.91 7.24 3.99
CA PHE A 112 -5.14 5.87 3.52
C PHE A 112 -5.70 5.95 2.10
N VAL A 113 -5.06 5.31 1.15
CA VAL A 113 -5.39 5.43 -0.27
C VAL A 113 -5.66 4.06 -0.86
N GLY A 114 -6.87 3.83 -1.36
CA GLY A 114 -7.21 2.56 -2.00
C GLY A 114 -6.51 2.39 -3.34
N LYS A 115 -6.01 1.20 -3.57
CA LYS A 115 -5.31 0.87 -4.80
C LYS A 115 -5.83 -0.44 -5.41
N GLY A 116 -7.08 -0.79 -5.13
CA GLY A 116 -7.67 -2.01 -5.67
C GLY A 116 -7.38 -3.22 -4.82
N TYR A 117 -6.32 -3.97 -5.11
CA TYR A 117 -6.00 -5.18 -4.35
C TYR A 117 -5.26 -4.89 -3.04
N LYS A 118 -4.85 -3.63 -2.85
CA LYS A 118 -4.16 -3.20 -1.64
C LYS A 118 -4.57 -1.76 -1.35
N PHE A 119 -4.13 -1.24 -0.22
CA PHE A 119 -4.20 0.21 -0.01
C PHE A 119 -2.82 0.67 0.44
N GLN A 120 -2.60 1.98 0.43
CA GLN A 120 -1.34 2.54 0.87
C GLN A 120 -1.58 3.51 2.01
N ILE A 121 -0.59 3.65 2.87
CA ILE A 121 -0.62 4.60 3.97
C ILE A 121 0.52 5.58 3.75
N TRP A 122 0.19 6.85 3.67
CA TRP A 122 1.12 7.92 3.31
C TRP A 122 1.15 9.01 4.36
N SER A 123 2.27 9.73 4.45
CA SER A 123 2.27 11.01 5.17
C SER A 123 1.51 12.01 4.28
N PRO A 124 0.79 12.96 4.88
CA PRO A 124 0.00 13.92 4.08
C PRO A 124 0.85 14.73 3.10
N GLY A 125 2.02 15.16 3.52
CA GLY A 125 2.89 15.98 2.65
C GLY A 125 3.39 15.21 1.44
N ARG A 126 3.88 13.99 1.66
CA ARG A 126 4.36 13.15 0.56
C ARG A 126 3.21 12.77 -0.37
N TYR A 127 2.04 12.49 0.19
CA TYR A 127 0.91 12.10 -0.64
C TYR A 127 0.46 13.25 -1.54
N ALA A 128 0.44 14.48 -1.03
CA ALA A 128 0.03 15.62 -1.83
C ALA A 128 0.91 15.75 -3.08
N THR A 129 2.22 15.60 -2.92
CA THR A 129 3.15 15.66 -4.05
C THR A 129 2.96 14.47 -4.98
N TYR A 130 2.90 13.26 -4.41
CA TYR A 130 2.74 12.05 -5.21
C TYR A 130 1.43 12.08 -6.00
N ARG A 131 0.33 12.50 -5.36
CA ARG A 131 -0.97 12.51 -6.01
C ARG A 131 -0.95 13.41 -7.25
N GLN A 132 -0.34 14.57 -7.12
CA GLN A 132 -0.26 15.51 -8.23
C GLN A 132 0.47 14.87 -9.41
N GLN A 133 1.63 14.25 -9.13
CA GLN A 133 2.41 13.58 -10.16
C GLN A 133 1.67 12.37 -10.74
N ALA A 134 1.04 11.58 -9.88
CA ALA A 134 0.37 10.37 -10.31
C ALA A 134 -0.79 10.68 -11.24
N LEU A 135 -1.58 11.70 -10.91
CA LEU A 135 -2.71 12.06 -11.75
C LEU A 135 -2.27 12.64 -13.08
N ALA A 136 -1.21 13.44 -13.07
CA ALA A 136 -0.66 14.00 -14.31
C ALA A 136 -0.12 12.90 -15.22
N GLN A 137 0.63 11.96 -14.62
CA GLN A 137 1.20 10.86 -15.39
C GLN A 137 0.14 9.87 -15.85
N ALA A 138 -0.90 9.65 -15.04
CA ALA A 138 -1.99 8.78 -15.44
C ALA A 138 -2.69 9.32 -16.68
N ARG A 139 -2.84 10.64 -16.76
CA ARG A 139 -3.44 11.27 -17.91
C ARG A 139 -2.59 11.01 -19.15
N THR A 140 -1.28 11.11 -19.02
CA THR A 140 -0.36 10.81 -20.11
C THR A 140 -0.43 9.35 -20.54
N VAL A 141 -0.50 8.43 -19.57
CA VAL A 141 -0.60 7.02 -19.88
C VAL A 141 -1.89 6.72 -20.63
N LEU A 142 -3.01 7.31 -20.18
CA LEU A 142 -4.31 7.05 -20.81
C LEU A 142 -4.44 7.68 -22.18
N TRP A 143 -3.93 8.88 -22.36
CA TRP A 143 -4.15 9.64 -23.59
C TRP A 143 -2.93 9.92 -24.42
N GLY A 144 -1.74 9.65 -23.89
CA GLY A 144 -0.50 10.01 -24.57
C GLY A 144 -0.34 9.40 -25.93
N SER A 145 -0.69 8.11 -26.05
CA SER A 145 -0.55 7.42 -27.33
C SER A 145 -1.59 7.90 -28.33
N GLU A 146 -2.59 8.63 -27.90
CA GLU A 146 -3.61 9.13 -28.79
C GLU A 146 -3.33 10.53 -29.21
N GLN A 147 -2.31 11.15 -28.68
CA GLN A 147 -1.98 12.48 -29.08
C GLN A 147 -1.43 12.46 -30.48
N PRO A 148 -1.87 13.35 -31.32
CA PRO A 148 -1.35 13.42 -32.67
C PRO A 148 0.10 13.77 -32.61
N ALA A 149 0.81 13.32 -33.58
CA ALA A 149 2.19 13.62 -33.68
C ALA A 149 2.44 15.09 -33.54
N GLY A 150 1.57 15.86 -34.04
CA GLY A 150 1.73 17.28 -33.88
C GLY A 150 1.53 17.73 -32.48
N ALA A 151 0.79 17.01 -31.76
CA ALA A 151 0.55 17.39 -30.43
C ALA A 151 1.66 16.96 -29.65
N MET A 152 2.20 15.99 -30.06
CA MET A 152 3.20 15.57 -29.41
C MET A 152 4.15 15.95 -30.08
N SER A 153 3.83 16.17 -30.92
CA SER A 153 4.66 16.57 -31.67
C SER A 153 4.70 17.58 -31.53
#